data_cf1b578932899e97ff7248765c4bf03f
#
_entry.id   cf1b578932899e97ff7248765c4bf03f
#
_cell.length_a   1.000
_cell.length_b   1.000
_cell.length_c   1.000
_cell.angle_alpha   90.00
_cell.angle_beta   90.00
_cell.angle_gamma   90.00
#
_symmetry.space_group_name_H-M   'P 1'
#
loop_
_entity.id
_entity.type
_entity.pdbx_description
1 polymer ?
#
loop_
_entity_poly.entity_id
_entity_poly.type
_entity_poly.pdbx_seq_one_letter_code
_entity_poly.pdbx_strand_id
1 'polypeptide(L)'
;MYRRNSLRIRRCSQMLAGCAAACWAMVAFAQGTPAFPSRTVQIVVPFTPGTGADILSRTLAPKLAERWKVSVITDNRPGATGNIGAEFVSKAAPDGHILLFAATSFGTTPPLFPKLPFDPAKSFAPVVLIATSGLALVVHPQLPVKSVKEFIQLAKRRPGQMLYSSPGNGGPQHLAMELLKLETGIDIVHVPYKGLAGAITDLMGGHVQAMISATQTAASSVRSGRLRVVAVMSPERSTAFPEAPTFREQGFPNLEVETWYGTFAPAGTPVSTVARINSDINAVIQLPDIREVLANQGMVPRGGSPELFGDMVRKELVRWVRVVQAAKIKAD
;
A
#
# COMPACT_ATOMS: atom_id res chain seq x y z
N MET A 1 84.62 5.74 8.06
CA MET A 1 83.50 6.56 8.64
C MET A 1 82.29 6.80 7.70
N TYR A 2 82.21 6.14 6.56
CA TYR A 2 81.19 6.41 5.49
C TYR A 2 80.04 5.44 5.43
N ARG A 3 80.05 4.33 6.14
CA ARG A 3 79.01 3.29 6.07
C ARG A 3 77.77 3.47 7.03
N ARG A 4 77.86 4.39 7.98
CA ARG A 4 76.77 4.57 9.00
C ARG A 4 75.68 5.58 8.58
N ASN A 5 75.97 6.45 7.62
CA ASN A 5 75.01 7.47 7.19
C ASN A 5 73.99 6.97 6.14
N SER A 6 74.35 5.97 5.31
CA SER A 6 73.45 5.44 4.28
C SER A 6 72.28 4.63 4.82
N LEU A 7 72.45 4.00 6.00
CA LEU A 7 71.38 3.23 6.66
C LEU A 7 70.38 4.12 7.36
N ARG A 8 70.78 5.29 7.85
CA ARG A 8 69.84 6.26 8.45
C ARG A 8 68.96 6.96 7.40
N ILE A 9 69.51 7.28 6.23
CA ILE A 9 68.76 7.92 5.14
C ILE A 9 67.71 6.95 4.54
N ARG A 10 68.07 5.66 4.38
CA ARG A 10 67.10 4.65 3.91
C ARG A 10 65.97 4.37 4.89
N ARG A 11 66.20 4.44 6.21
CA ARG A 11 65.15 4.27 7.21
C ARG A 11 64.22 5.47 7.29
N CYS A 12 64.73 6.69 7.13
CA CYS A 12 63.88 7.91 7.06
C CYS A 12 63.00 7.94 5.80
N SER A 13 63.53 7.53 4.63
CA SER A 13 62.72 7.50 3.40
C SER A 13 61.67 6.39 3.44
N GLN A 14 61.91 5.27 4.09
CA GLN A 14 60.88 4.22 4.27
C GLN A 14 59.77 4.63 5.26
N MET A 15 60.12 5.39 6.32
CA MET A 15 59.11 5.93 7.25
C MET A 15 58.26 7.03 6.59
N LEU A 16 58.85 7.90 5.78
CA LEU A 16 58.09 8.91 5.02
C LEU A 16 57.17 8.31 3.96
N ALA A 17 57.59 7.25 3.26
CA ALA A 17 56.77 6.52 2.31
C ALA A 17 55.60 5.78 3.00
N GLY A 18 55.83 5.22 4.19
CA GLY A 18 54.79 4.56 5.00
C GLY A 18 53.72 5.55 5.52
N CYS A 19 54.13 6.74 5.96
CA CYS A 19 53.21 7.79 6.39
C CYS A 19 52.39 8.36 5.23
N ALA A 20 52.99 8.53 4.05
CA ALA A 20 52.27 9.00 2.85
C ALA A 20 51.22 7.98 2.38
N ALA A 21 51.56 6.66 2.40
CA ALA A 21 50.61 5.61 2.04
C ALA A 21 49.44 5.49 3.06
N ALA A 22 49.71 5.68 4.36
CA ALA A 22 48.69 5.68 5.40
C ALA A 22 47.78 6.89 5.29
N CYS A 23 48.26 8.09 4.95
CA CYS A 23 47.46 9.26 4.69
C CYS A 23 46.56 9.09 3.44
N TRP A 24 47.05 8.45 2.38
CA TRP A 24 46.26 8.16 1.19
C TRP A 24 45.16 7.13 1.46
N ALA A 25 45.39 6.14 2.31
CA ALA A 25 44.39 5.16 2.72
C ALA A 25 43.28 5.82 3.59
N MET A 26 43.59 6.81 4.41
CA MET A 26 42.56 7.53 5.21
C MET A 26 41.71 8.46 4.37
N VAL A 27 42.18 9.01 3.28
CA VAL A 27 41.43 9.86 2.37
C VAL A 27 40.40 9.02 1.54
N ALA A 28 40.73 7.77 1.24
CA ALA A 28 39.83 6.87 0.50
C ALA A 28 38.57 6.44 1.31
N PHE A 29 38.61 6.48 2.64
CA PHE A 29 37.47 6.18 3.51
C PHE A 29 36.54 7.39 3.78
N ALA A 30 36.94 8.59 3.36
CA ALA A 30 36.17 9.83 3.57
C ALA A 30 35.20 10.14 2.42
N GLN A 31 35.03 9.27 1.42
CA GLN A 31 33.94 9.40 0.46
C GLN A 31 32.64 8.97 1.13
N GLY A 32 32.08 9.86 1.93
CA GLY A 32 30.73 9.70 2.46
C GLY A 32 29.78 9.35 1.32
N THR A 33 28.89 8.38 1.54
CA THR A 33 27.83 8.04 0.61
C THR A 33 27.20 9.32 0.10
N PRO A 34 27.09 9.55 -1.23
CA PRO A 34 26.49 10.77 -1.78
C PRO A 34 25.16 11.02 -1.10
N ALA A 35 24.94 12.28 -0.65
CA ALA A 35 23.70 12.63 0.02
C ALA A 35 22.50 12.31 -0.89
N PHE A 36 21.50 11.59 -0.36
CA PHE A 36 20.26 11.33 -1.10
C PHE A 36 19.46 12.61 -1.32
N PRO A 37 18.88 12.81 -2.52
CA PRO A 37 19.15 12.10 -3.76
C PRO A 37 20.30 12.73 -4.56
N SER A 38 21.12 11.89 -5.19
CA SER A 38 22.25 12.33 -6.03
C SER A 38 22.03 12.11 -7.54
N ARG A 39 20.94 11.40 -7.92
CA ARG A 39 20.58 11.05 -9.29
C ARG A 39 19.07 10.83 -9.39
N THR A 40 18.57 10.52 -10.58
CA THR A 40 17.15 10.21 -10.81
C THR A 40 16.63 9.20 -9.80
N VAL A 41 15.45 9.52 -9.22
CA VAL A 41 14.70 8.61 -8.36
C VAL A 41 13.59 7.95 -9.19
N GLN A 42 13.50 6.63 -9.11
CA GLN A 42 12.52 5.80 -9.79
C GLN A 42 11.47 5.32 -8.80
N ILE A 43 10.21 5.65 -9.06
CA ILE A 43 9.07 5.12 -8.31
C ILE A 43 8.45 4.00 -9.11
N VAL A 44 8.67 2.76 -8.67
CA VAL A 44 8.10 1.55 -9.29
C VAL A 44 6.65 1.40 -8.84
N VAL A 45 5.74 1.43 -9.80
CA VAL A 45 4.31 1.19 -9.60
C VAL A 45 3.99 -0.22 -10.15
N PRO A 46 3.65 -1.19 -9.28
CA PRO A 46 3.46 -2.59 -9.69
C PRO A 46 2.08 -2.85 -10.34
N PHE A 47 1.52 -1.83 -10.98
CA PHE A 47 0.20 -1.87 -11.63
C PHE A 47 0.25 -1.21 -12.99
N THR A 48 -0.78 -1.49 -13.81
CA THR A 48 -0.93 -0.86 -15.13
C THR A 48 -1.15 0.65 -15.02
N PRO A 49 -0.73 1.42 -16.04
CA PRO A 49 -1.07 2.84 -16.13
C PRO A 49 -2.57 3.10 -15.97
N GLY A 50 -2.93 4.26 -15.38
CA GLY A 50 -4.31 4.67 -15.13
C GLY A 50 -4.95 4.10 -13.86
N THR A 51 -4.26 3.23 -13.11
CA THR A 51 -4.71 2.81 -11.77
C THR A 51 -4.51 3.93 -10.74
N GLY A 52 -5.22 3.86 -9.60
CA GLY A 52 -5.06 4.84 -8.52
C GLY A 52 -3.61 5.00 -8.06
N ALA A 53 -2.84 3.91 -8.00
CA ALA A 53 -1.42 3.93 -7.66
C ALA A 53 -0.60 4.70 -8.72
N ASP A 54 -0.87 4.50 -10.00
CA ASP A 54 -0.18 5.20 -11.09
C ASP A 54 -0.52 6.69 -11.09
N ILE A 55 -1.81 7.03 -10.97
CA ILE A 55 -2.27 8.42 -10.88
C ILE A 55 -1.57 9.13 -9.72
N LEU A 56 -1.57 8.54 -8.52
CA LEU A 56 -0.93 9.13 -7.35
C LEU A 56 0.58 9.29 -7.53
N SER A 57 1.27 8.27 -8.02
CA SER A 57 2.70 8.34 -8.29
C SER A 57 3.05 9.48 -9.24
N ARG A 58 2.31 9.62 -10.36
CA ARG A 58 2.50 10.70 -11.34
C ARG A 58 2.10 12.08 -10.81
N THR A 59 1.19 12.15 -9.85
CA THR A 59 0.82 13.38 -9.16
C THR A 59 1.91 13.84 -8.20
N LEU A 60 2.53 12.90 -7.47
CA LEU A 60 3.59 13.21 -6.50
C LEU A 60 4.95 13.46 -7.14
N ALA A 61 5.29 12.74 -8.22
CA ALA A 61 6.62 12.75 -8.82
C ALA A 61 7.13 14.16 -9.21
N PRO A 62 6.34 15.06 -9.87
CA PRO A 62 6.80 16.41 -10.20
C PRO A 62 7.13 17.23 -8.96
N LYS A 63 6.31 17.14 -7.90
CA LYS A 63 6.52 17.88 -6.64
C LYS A 63 7.77 17.39 -5.89
N LEU A 64 8.01 16.09 -5.94
CA LEU A 64 9.24 15.51 -5.39
C LEU A 64 10.46 15.89 -6.22
N ALA A 65 10.35 15.96 -7.56
CA ALA A 65 11.43 16.41 -8.43
C ALA A 65 11.83 17.87 -8.16
N GLU A 66 10.84 18.75 -7.98
CA GLU A 66 11.09 20.14 -7.57
C GLU A 66 11.83 20.21 -6.23
N ARG A 67 11.43 19.40 -5.27
CA ARG A 67 11.99 19.39 -3.92
C ARG A 67 13.39 18.78 -3.86
N TRP A 68 13.61 17.74 -4.63
CA TRP A 68 14.86 16.98 -4.64
C TRP A 68 15.90 17.50 -5.64
N LYS A 69 15.50 18.36 -6.57
CA LYS A 69 16.35 18.91 -7.64
C LYS A 69 16.97 17.84 -8.54
N VAL A 70 16.29 16.68 -8.64
CA VAL A 70 16.61 15.58 -9.56
C VAL A 70 15.33 15.11 -10.24
N SER A 71 15.45 14.39 -11.36
CA SER A 71 14.29 13.78 -12.01
C SER A 71 13.66 12.71 -11.10
N VAL A 72 12.33 12.68 -11.03
CA VAL A 72 11.56 11.60 -10.40
C VAL A 72 10.66 11.00 -11.45
N ILE A 73 10.82 9.72 -11.71
CA ILE A 73 10.08 9.01 -12.77
C ILE A 73 9.18 7.92 -12.18
N THR A 74 8.01 7.76 -12.77
CA THR A 74 7.09 6.65 -12.50
C THR A 74 7.35 5.53 -13.50
N ASP A 75 7.68 4.32 -13.00
CA ASP A 75 7.92 3.12 -13.81
C ASP A 75 6.88 2.05 -13.49
N ASN A 76 6.01 1.75 -14.46
CA ASN A 76 4.97 0.75 -14.30
C ASN A 76 5.52 -0.65 -14.57
N ARG A 77 5.48 -1.55 -13.56
CA ARG A 77 5.89 -2.96 -13.65
C ARG A 77 4.77 -3.88 -13.19
N PRO A 78 3.68 -4.01 -13.98
CA PRO A 78 2.54 -4.82 -13.62
C PRO A 78 2.84 -6.32 -13.69
N GLY A 79 1.98 -7.11 -13.02
CA GLY A 79 1.96 -8.57 -13.10
C GLY A 79 1.93 -9.24 -11.73
N ALA A 80 1.32 -10.44 -11.69
CA ALA A 80 1.15 -11.26 -10.49
C ALA A 80 0.61 -10.45 -9.29
N THR A 81 -0.43 -9.62 -9.52
CA THR A 81 -1.07 -8.76 -8.50
C THR A 81 -0.10 -7.77 -7.83
N GLY A 82 0.96 -7.36 -8.54
CA GLY A 82 1.98 -6.43 -8.07
C GLY A 82 3.28 -7.10 -7.61
N ASN A 83 3.35 -8.42 -7.56
CA ASN A 83 4.54 -9.13 -7.06
C ASN A 83 5.77 -8.94 -7.96
N ILE A 84 5.60 -8.78 -9.29
CA ILE A 84 6.72 -8.56 -10.22
C ILE A 84 7.43 -7.24 -9.92
N GLY A 85 6.69 -6.14 -9.75
CA GLY A 85 7.27 -4.85 -9.39
C GLY A 85 7.87 -4.85 -7.99
N ALA A 86 7.21 -5.51 -7.03
CA ALA A 86 7.72 -5.65 -5.67
C ALA A 86 9.04 -6.46 -5.64
N GLU A 87 9.13 -7.56 -6.37
CA GLU A 87 10.37 -8.35 -6.50
C GLU A 87 11.51 -7.52 -7.06
N PHE A 88 11.25 -6.74 -8.11
CA PHE A 88 12.26 -5.87 -8.70
C PHE A 88 12.84 -4.90 -7.66
N VAL A 89 11.97 -4.24 -6.87
CA VAL A 89 12.41 -3.31 -5.83
C VAL A 89 13.12 -4.02 -4.68
N SER A 90 12.67 -5.21 -4.27
CA SER A 90 13.30 -5.97 -3.18
C SER A 90 14.75 -6.34 -3.46
N LYS A 91 15.15 -6.41 -4.74
CA LYS A 91 16.52 -6.72 -5.21
C LYS A 91 17.34 -5.49 -5.58
N ALA A 92 16.74 -4.29 -5.51
CA ALA A 92 17.41 -3.05 -5.88
C ALA A 92 18.42 -2.60 -4.81
N ALA A 93 19.35 -1.72 -5.20
CA ALA A 93 20.30 -1.13 -4.27
C ALA A 93 19.58 -0.36 -3.15
N PRO A 94 19.97 -0.53 -1.87
CA PRO A 94 19.30 0.10 -0.75
C PRO A 94 19.81 1.53 -0.51
N ASP A 95 19.76 2.38 -1.54
CA ASP A 95 20.26 3.76 -1.53
C ASP A 95 19.14 4.82 -1.63
N GLY A 96 17.89 4.40 -1.71
CA GLY A 96 16.71 5.26 -1.78
C GLY A 96 16.33 5.72 -3.20
N HIS A 97 17.11 5.42 -4.23
CA HIS A 97 16.82 5.88 -5.60
C HIS A 97 15.82 5.00 -6.35
N ILE A 98 15.48 3.82 -5.82
CA ILE A 98 14.40 2.97 -6.32
C ILE A 98 13.41 2.74 -5.18
N LEU A 99 12.17 3.17 -5.38
CA LEU A 99 11.09 3.10 -4.40
C LEU A 99 9.94 2.26 -4.95
N LEU A 100 9.26 1.52 -4.09
CA LEU A 100 8.01 0.82 -4.43
C LEU A 100 6.83 1.69 -4.02
N PHE A 101 5.93 1.98 -4.96
CA PHE A 101 4.62 2.54 -4.68
C PHE A 101 3.62 1.40 -4.54
N ALA A 102 3.40 0.95 -3.33
CA ALA A 102 2.55 -0.18 -3.03
C ALA A 102 1.08 0.25 -2.79
N ALA A 103 0.19 -0.71 -2.96
CA ALA A 103 -1.23 -0.61 -2.58
C ALA A 103 -1.60 -1.77 -1.66
N THR A 104 -2.85 -1.82 -1.22
CA THR A 104 -3.40 -2.83 -0.31
C THR A 104 -3.08 -4.27 -0.71
N SER A 105 -2.97 -4.56 -2.03
CA SER A 105 -2.59 -5.89 -2.51
C SER A 105 -1.24 -6.37 -1.96
N PHE A 106 -0.31 -5.45 -1.65
CA PHE A 106 0.95 -5.80 -1.02
C PHE A 106 0.78 -6.53 0.32
N GLY A 107 -0.26 -6.18 1.09
CA GLY A 107 -0.60 -6.86 2.35
C GLY A 107 -1.56 -8.05 2.18
N THR A 108 -2.40 -8.05 1.15
CA THR A 108 -3.47 -9.04 0.99
C THR A 108 -3.11 -10.23 0.12
N THR A 109 -2.18 -10.07 -0.82
CA THR A 109 -1.84 -11.13 -1.78
C THR A 109 -0.80 -12.14 -1.31
N PRO A 110 0.14 -11.86 -0.40
CA PRO A 110 1.13 -12.83 0.03
C PRO A 110 0.56 -14.20 0.43
N PRO A 111 -0.54 -14.28 1.21
CA PRO A 111 -1.11 -15.59 1.57
C PRO A 111 -1.75 -16.34 0.41
N LEU A 112 -1.98 -15.70 -0.74
CA LEU A 112 -2.52 -16.32 -1.95
C LEU A 112 -1.45 -17.01 -2.81
N PHE A 113 -0.17 -16.65 -2.62
CA PHE A 113 0.95 -17.15 -3.39
C PHE A 113 1.85 -18.04 -2.53
N PRO A 114 1.89 -19.37 -2.76
CA PRO A 114 2.66 -20.30 -1.93
C PRO A 114 4.17 -20.04 -1.91
N LYS A 115 4.68 -19.40 -2.95
CA LYS A 115 6.11 -19.09 -3.10
C LYS A 115 6.26 -17.68 -3.64
N LEU A 116 6.58 -16.73 -2.75
CA LEU A 116 6.99 -15.39 -3.15
C LEU A 116 8.52 -15.34 -3.25
N PRO A 117 9.08 -14.61 -4.25
CA PRO A 117 10.52 -14.43 -4.38
C PRO A 117 11.12 -13.42 -3.39
N PHE A 118 10.30 -12.87 -2.49
CA PHE A 118 10.67 -11.92 -1.44
C PHE A 118 9.80 -12.13 -0.19
N ASP A 119 10.27 -11.65 0.95
CA ASP A 119 9.51 -11.61 2.20
C ASP A 119 8.88 -10.21 2.36
N PRO A 120 7.54 -10.04 2.31
CA PRO A 120 6.89 -8.74 2.42
C PRO A 120 7.21 -7.99 3.71
N ALA A 121 7.51 -8.71 4.80
CA ALA A 121 7.81 -8.12 6.09
C ALA A 121 9.29 -7.73 6.27
N LYS A 122 10.22 -8.33 5.48
CA LYS A 122 11.67 -8.20 5.70
C LYS A 122 12.41 -7.59 4.52
N SER A 123 11.89 -7.75 3.29
CA SER A 123 12.60 -7.30 2.09
C SER A 123 12.45 -5.80 1.80
N PHE A 124 11.70 -5.07 2.63
CA PHE A 124 11.41 -3.65 2.42
C PHE A 124 11.54 -2.84 3.71
N ALA A 125 11.95 -1.59 3.56
CA ALA A 125 11.89 -0.57 4.58
C ALA A 125 10.64 0.29 4.35
N PRO A 126 9.65 0.30 5.25
CA PRO A 126 8.49 1.20 5.15
C PRO A 126 8.95 2.66 5.12
N VAL A 127 8.34 3.48 4.26
CA VAL A 127 8.64 4.92 4.19
C VAL A 127 7.47 5.73 4.71
N VAL A 128 6.30 5.65 4.06
CA VAL A 128 5.14 6.45 4.45
C VAL A 128 3.83 5.86 3.92
N LEU A 129 2.77 5.96 4.71
CA LEU A 129 1.40 5.79 4.26
C LEU A 129 0.96 7.08 3.55
N ILE A 130 0.69 7.01 2.25
CA ILE A 130 0.35 8.19 1.44
C ILE A 130 -1.12 8.55 1.62
N ALA A 131 -2.00 7.58 1.36
CA ALA A 131 -3.44 7.79 1.43
C ALA A 131 -4.18 6.50 1.74
N THR A 132 -5.40 6.65 2.27
CA THR A 132 -6.38 5.56 2.39
C THR A 132 -7.65 5.90 1.61
N SER A 133 -8.42 4.86 1.27
CA SER A 133 -9.77 5.01 0.71
C SER A 133 -10.72 4.04 1.41
N GLY A 134 -11.87 4.53 1.83
CA GLY A 134 -12.86 3.75 2.55
C GLY A 134 -13.54 2.70 1.69
N LEU A 135 -13.89 1.58 2.31
CA LEU A 135 -14.80 0.58 1.77
C LEU A 135 -16.18 0.71 2.43
N ALA A 136 -17.22 0.29 1.75
CA ALA A 136 -18.58 0.30 2.27
C ALA A 136 -19.31 -1.00 1.91
N LEU A 137 -20.16 -1.47 2.82
CA LEU A 137 -21.17 -2.48 2.51
C LEU A 137 -22.31 -1.80 1.77
N VAL A 138 -22.47 -2.13 0.51
CA VAL A 138 -23.56 -1.67 -0.33
C VAL A 138 -24.47 -2.83 -0.69
N VAL A 139 -25.76 -2.55 -0.78
CA VAL A 139 -26.79 -3.57 -1.05
C VAL A 139 -27.77 -3.07 -2.10
N HIS A 140 -28.46 -4.02 -2.75
CA HIS A 140 -29.60 -3.70 -3.59
C HIS A 140 -30.71 -3.07 -2.73
N PRO A 141 -31.42 -2.01 -3.18
CA PRO A 141 -32.41 -1.28 -2.38
C PRO A 141 -33.59 -2.12 -1.88
N GLN A 142 -33.94 -3.19 -2.61
CA GLN A 142 -35.01 -4.10 -2.21
C GLN A 142 -34.61 -5.06 -1.07
N LEU A 143 -33.32 -5.18 -0.75
CA LEU A 143 -32.92 -5.97 0.40
C LEU A 143 -33.40 -5.29 1.70
N PRO A 144 -34.22 -5.96 2.54
CA PRO A 144 -34.87 -5.34 3.70
C PRO A 144 -33.92 -5.21 4.89
N VAL A 145 -32.81 -4.45 4.70
CA VAL A 145 -31.81 -4.20 5.74
C VAL A 145 -31.41 -2.72 5.75
N LYS A 146 -31.28 -2.14 6.94
CA LYS A 146 -30.86 -0.75 7.17
C LYS A 146 -29.62 -0.63 8.04
N SER A 147 -29.15 -1.75 8.60
CA SER A 147 -27.99 -1.80 9.49
C SER A 147 -27.17 -3.07 9.26
N VAL A 148 -25.92 -3.06 9.73
CA VAL A 148 -25.02 -4.26 9.71
C VAL A 148 -25.66 -5.39 10.49
N LYS A 149 -26.28 -5.09 11.65
CA LYS A 149 -26.98 -6.08 12.47
C LYS A 149 -28.12 -6.75 11.71
N GLU A 150 -28.95 -5.97 11.00
CA GLU A 150 -30.04 -6.53 10.20
C GLU A 150 -29.53 -7.34 9.01
N PHE A 151 -28.46 -6.90 8.36
CA PHE A 151 -27.79 -7.66 7.29
C PHE A 151 -27.32 -9.02 7.81
N ILE A 152 -26.62 -9.06 8.95
CA ILE A 152 -26.14 -10.28 9.59
C ILE A 152 -27.31 -11.20 9.96
N GLN A 153 -28.38 -10.65 10.56
CA GLN A 153 -29.56 -11.42 10.93
C GLN A 153 -30.27 -12.03 9.72
N LEU A 154 -30.40 -11.26 8.62
CA LEU A 154 -30.98 -11.76 7.39
C LEU A 154 -30.15 -12.89 6.78
N ALA A 155 -28.83 -12.69 6.71
CA ALA A 155 -27.91 -13.72 6.19
C ALA A 155 -27.94 -15.02 7.02
N LYS A 156 -28.02 -14.90 8.36
CA LYS A 156 -28.17 -16.07 9.27
C LYS A 156 -29.50 -16.81 9.10
N ARG A 157 -30.56 -16.12 8.71
CA ARG A 157 -31.86 -16.77 8.39
C ARG A 157 -31.89 -17.43 7.01
N ARG A 158 -30.94 -17.11 6.13
CA ARG A 158 -30.87 -17.60 4.74
C ARG A 158 -29.47 -18.10 4.40
N PRO A 159 -28.93 -19.10 5.13
CA PRO A 159 -27.58 -19.59 4.92
C PRO A 159 -27.43 -20.12 3.48
N GLY A 160 -26.37 -19.68 2.79
CA GLY A 160 -26.06 -20.07 1.41
C GLY A 160 -26.97 -19.51 0.33
N GLN A 161 -27.99 -18.70 0.67
CA GLN A 161 -28.98 -18.18 -0.29
C GLN A 161 -28.72 -16.74 -0.73
N MET A 162 -27.95 -15.98 0.04
CA MET A 162 -27.57 -14.62 -0.33
C MET A 162 -26.27 -14.66 -1.13
N LEU A 163 -26.23 -13.86 -2.21
CA LEU A 163 -25.08 -13.73 -3.08
C LEU A 163 -24.40 -12.36 -2.87
N TYR A 164 -23.08 -12.33 -2.93
CA TYR A 164 -22.34 -11.07 -2.99
C TYR A 164 -21.36 -11.05 -4.15
N SER A 165 -21.20 -9.89 -4.79
CA SER A 165 -20.25 -9.70 -5.88
C SER A 165 -18.93 -9.12 -5.40
N SER A 166 -17.87 -9.42 -6.15
CA SER A 166 -16.58 -8.71 -6.05
C SER A 166 -15.95 -8.52 -7.42
N PRO A 167 -15.00 -7.57 -7.57
CA PRO A 167 -14.28 -7.37 -8.83
C PRO A 167 -13.34 -8.52 -9.21
N GLY A 168 -13.17 -9.53 -8.35
CA GLY A 168 -12.30 -10.70 -8.57
C GLY A 168 -11.89 -11.38 -7.28
N ASN A 169 -11.30 -12.56 -7.41
CA ASN A 169 -10.80 -13.36 -6.29
C ASN A 169 -9.60 -12.69 -5.59
N GLY A 170 -9.56 -12.76 -4.25
CA GLY A 170 -8.42 -12.31 -3.44
C GLY A 170 -8.21 -10.80 -3.40
N GLY A 171 -9.04 -9.99 -4.10
CA GLY A 171 -8.98 -8.55 -4.02
C GLY A 171 -9.49 -8.01 -2.66
N PRO A 172 -9.16 -6.73 -2.31
CA PRO A 172 -9.53 -6.14 -1.02
C PRO A 172 -11.03 -6.22 -0.70
N GLN A 173 -11.90 -6.04 -1.69
CA GLN A 173 -13.36 -6.10 -1.54
C GLN A 173 -13.85 -7.52 -1.22
N HIS A 174 -13.29 -8.53 -1.89
CA HIS A 174 -13.57 -9.93 -1.59
C HIS A 174 -13.13 -10.27 -0.15
N LEU A 175 -11.87 -9.96 0.18
CA LEU A 175 -11.31 -10.26 1.50
C LEU A 175 -12.04 -9.53 2.63
N ALA A 176 -12.49 -8.31 2.41
CA ALA A 176 -13.30 -7.57 3.39
C ALA A 176 -14.67 -8.24 3.64
N MET A 177 -15.30 -8.81 2.61
CA MET A 177 -16.54 -9.57 2.80
C MET A 177 -16.26 -10.92 3.49
N GLU A 178 -15.17 -11.60 3.16
CA GLU A 178 -14.79 -12.85 3.84
C GLU A 178 -14.40 -12.58 5.32
N LEU A 179 -13.79 -11.44 5.63
CA LEU A 179 -13.60 -11.01 7.02
C LEU A 179 -14.93 -10.82 7.73
N LEU A 180 -15.92 -10.17 7.10
CA LEU A 180 -17.26 -10.02 7.65
C LEU A 180 -17.91 -11.41 7.92
N LYS A 181 -17.80 -12.35 6.98
CA LYS A 181 -18.29 -13.74 7.15
C LYS A 181 -17.61 -14.43 8.35
N LEU A 182 -16.29 -14.31 8.42
CA LEU A 182 -15.50 -14.94 9.49
C LEU A 182 -15.85 -14.38 10.88
N GLU A 183 -15.95 -13.07 11.01
CA GLU A 183 -16.22 -12.42 12.30
C GLU A 183 -17.68 -12.56 12.77
N THR A 184 -18.63 -12.81 11.85
CA THR A 184 -20.07 -12.84 12.18
C THR A 184 -20.70 -14.23 12.03
N GLY A 185 -20.01 -15.17 11.40
CA GLY A 185 -20.51 -16.53 11.15
C GLY A 185 -21.66 -16.60 10.14
N ILE A 186 -21.80 -15.60 9.25
CA ILE A 186 -22.80 -15.64 8.18
C ILE A 186 -22.30 -16.50 7.01
N ASP A 187 -23.25 -17.17 6.36
CA ASP A 187 -22.99 -17.93 5.14
C ASP A 187 -23.67 -17.25 3.94
N ILE A 188 -22.85 -16.58 3.12
CA ILE A 188 -23.24 -15.93 1.88
C ILE A 188 -22.27 -16.32 0.77
N VAL A 189 -22.75 -16.49 -0.47
CA VAL A 189 -22.00 -17.07 -1.57
C VAL A 189 -21.30 -15.98 -2.39
N HIS A 190 -20.03 -16.20 -2.67
CA HIS A 190 -19.22 -15.31 -3.51
C HIS A 190 -19.49 -15.51 -5.00
N VAL A 191 -19.71 -14.41 -5.72
CA VAL A 191 -19.80 -14.35 -7.19
C VAL A 191 -18.68 -13.44 -7.69
N PRO A 192 -17.54 -14.01 -8.16
CA PRO A 192 -16.43 -13.21 -8.68
C PRO A 192 -16.72 -12.73 -10.10
N TYR A 193 -16.34 -11.47 -10.39
CA TYR A 193 -16.41 -10.84 -11.70
C TYR A 193 -15.01 -10.53 -12.22
N LYS A 194 -14.88 -10.40 -13.55
CA LYS A 194 -13.64 -9.90 -14.18
C LYS A 194 -13.62 -8.37 -14.17
N GLY A 195 -13.61 -7.78 -12.96
CA GLY A 195 -13.58 -6.33 -12.76
C GLY A 195 -14.87 -5.75 -12.17
N LEU A 196 -14.81 -4.46 -11.87
CA LEU A 196 -15.83 -3.75 -11.09
C LEU A 196 -17.15 -3.54 -11.85
N ALA A 197 -17.07 -3.28 -13.16
CA ALA A 197 -18.24 -2.90 -13.96
C ALA A 197 -19.34 -3.98 -13.93
N GLY A 198 -19.00 -5.25 -14.16
CA GLY A 198 -19.96 -6.36 -14.08
C GLY A 198 -20.50 -6.55 -12.66
N ALA A 199 -19.63 -6.50 -11.65
CA ALA A 199 -20.01 -6.70 -10.26
C ALA A 199 -21.06 -5.68 -9.77
N ILE A 200 -20.88 -4.39 -10.12
CA ILE A 200 -21.79 -3.33 -9.70
C ILE A 200 -23.10 -3.33 -10.54
N THR A 201 -23.01 -3.70 -11.82
CA THR A 201 -24.18 -3.82 -12.69
C THR A 201 -25.13 -4.90 -12.18
N ASP A 202 -24.62 -6.07 -11.84
CA ASP A 202 -25.45 -7.16 -11.33
C ASP A 202 -25.99 -6.91 -9.91
N LEU A 203 -25.27 -6.14 -9.09
CA LEU A 203 -25.79 -5.65 -7.83
C LEU A 203 -26.95 -4.68 -8.05
N MET A 204 -26.83 -3.73 -8.99
CA MET A 204 -27.93 -2.81 -9.34
C MET A 204 -29.12 -3.52 -9.97
N GLY A 205 -28.88 -4.63 -10.70
CA GLY A 205 -29.92 -5.48 -11.26
C GLY A 205 -30.60 -6.42 -10.25
N GLY A 206 -30.08 -6.51 -9.02
CA GLY A 206 -30.61 -7.43 -7.98
C GLY A 206 -30.21 -8.89 -8.18
N HIS A 207 -29.34 -9.21 -9.16
CA HIS A 207 -28.82 -10.57 -9.38
C HIS A 207 -27.93 -11.04 -8.23
N VAL A 208 -27.28 -10.11 -7.55
CA VAL A 208 -26.60 -10.32 -6.27
C VAL A 208 -27.14 -9.30 -5.25
N GLN A 209 -27.06 -9.61 -3.96
CA GLN A 209 -27.73 -8.81 -2.91
C GLN A 209 -26.82 -7.79 -2.26
N ALA A 210 -25.49 -8.06 -2.24
CA ALA A 210 -24.53 -7.25 -1.52
C ALA A 210 -23.17 -7.17 -2.24
N MET A 211 -22.39 -6.17 -1.87
CA MET A 211 -21.01 -5.99 -2.31
C MET A 211 -20.26 -5.12 -1.28
N ILE A 212 -19.00 -5.43 -1.02
CA ILE A 212 -18.08 -4.43 -0.47
C ILE A 212 -17.52 -3.63 -1.65
N SER A 213 -17.69 -2.32 -1.63
CA SER A 213 -17.25 -1.41 -2.70
C SER A 213 -16.43 -0.26 -2.13
N ALA A 214 -15.50 0.26 -2.92
CA ALA A 214 -14.88 1.55 -2.59
C ALA A 214 -15.97 2.64 -2.55
N THR A 215 -15.91 3.52 -1.55
CA THR A 215 -16.95 4.53 -1.30
C THR A 215 -17.18 5.43 -2.51
N GLN A 216 -16.12 5.86 -3.18
CA GLN A 216 -16.22 6.69 -4.39
C GLN A 216 -16.93 5.99 -5.53
N THR A 217 -16.60 4.72 -5.74
CA THR A 217 -17.19 3.92 -6.82
C THR A 217 -18.69 3.75 -6.67
N ALA A 218 -19.16 3.52 -5.43
CA ALA A 218 -20.57 3.34 -5.16
C ALA A 218 -21.35 4.68 -5.11
N ALA A 219 -20.66 5.82 -4.95
CA ALA A 219 -21.27 7.10 -4.62
C ALA A 219 -22.37 7.54 -5.61
N SER A 220 -22.12 7.42 -6.91
CA SER A 220 -23.12 7.83 -7.93
C SER A 220 -24.38 6.93 -7.90
N SER A 221 -24.19 5.62 -7.74
CA SER A 221 -25.31 4.66 -7.69
C SER A 221 -26.12 4.77 -6.38
N VAL A 222 -25.46 5.11 -5.28
CA VAL A 222 -26.15 5.39 -4.00
C VAL A 222 -26.93 6.69 -4.07
N ARG A 223 -26.32 7.79 -4.58
CA ARG A 223 -27.02 9.08 -4.74
C ARG A 223 -28.24 8.99 -5.66
N SER A 224 -28.18 8.14 -6.70
CA SER A 224 -29.33 7.91 -7.60
C SER A 224 -30.35 6.90 -7.07
N GLY A 225 -30.19 6.38 -5.84
CA GLY A 225 -31.09 5.41 -5.22
C GLY A 225 -31.03 4.01 -5.82
N ARG A 226 -30.11 3.73 -6.76
CA ARG A 226 -29.94 2.40 -7.34
C ARG A 226 -29.23 1.42 -6.43
N LEU A 227 -28.48 1.92 -5.45
CA LEU A 227 -27.88 1.14 -4.37
C LEU A 227 -28.15 1.81 -3.03
N ARG A 228 -28.04 1.04 -1.95
CA ARG A 228 -28.07 1.56 -0.59
C ARG A 228 -26.75 1.23 0.11
N VAL A 229 -26.17 2.23 0.78
CA VAL A 229 -25.06 2.00 1.70
C VAL A 229 -25.63 1.60 3.07
N VAL A 230 -25.07 0.55 3.68
CA VAL A 230 -25.46 0.05 5.01
C VAL A 230 -24.50 0.59 6.08
N ALA A 231 -23.22 0.54 5.80
CA ALA A 231 -22.15 1.06 6.67
C ALA A 231 -20.84 1.22 5.90
N VAL A 232 -19.97 2.09 6.39
CA VAL A 232 -18.59 2.22 5.91
C VAL A 232 -17.63 1.47 6.83
N MET A 233 -16.59 0.86 6.24
CA MET A 233 -15.60 0.08 6.98
C MET A 233 -14.39 0.91 7.45
N SER A 234 -14.32 2.18 7.08
CA SER A 234 -13.31 3.11 7.59
C SER A 234 -13.55 3.46 9.06
N PRO A 235 -12.49 3.83 9.82
CA PRO A 235 -12.64 4.26 11.22
C PRO A 235 -13.58 5.45 11.40
N GLU A 236 -13.62 6.34 10.40
CA GLU A 236 -14.44 7.53 10.35
C GLU A 236 -15.47 7.43 9.22
N ARG A 237 -16.57 8.21 9.33
CA ARG A 237 -17.57 8.29 8.26
C ARG A 237 -16.97 8.84 6.98
N SER A 238 -17.43 8.31 5.85
CA SER A 238 -16.97 8.75 4.54
C SER A 238 -17.61 10.08 4.14
N THR A 239 -16.84 10.99 3.57
CA THR A 239 -17.37 12.21 2.94
C THR A 239 -18.30 11.92 1.77
N ALA A 240 -18.15 10.75 1.12
CA ALA A 240 -19.07 10.30 0.07
C ALA A 240 -20.45 9.88 0.62
N PHE A 241 -20.51 9.47 1.90
CA PHE A 241 -21.69 8.97 2.60
C PHE A 241 -21.73 9.50 4.04
N PRO A 242 -21.89 10.82 4.27
CA PRO A 242 -21.81 11.41 5.61
C PRO A 242 -22.87 10.88 6.57
N GLU A 243 -24.03 10.47 6.02
CA GLU A 243 -25.14 9.91 6.81
C GLU A 243 -24.94 8.42 7.14
N ALA A 244 -24.07 7.71 6.41
CA ALA A 244 -23.85 6.29 6.65
C ALA A 244 -22.98 6.09 7.89
N PRO A 245 -23.41 5.27 8.86
CA PRO A 245 -22.60 4.95 10.03
C PRO A 245 -21.40 4.09 9.66
N THR A 246 -20.39 4.09 10.53
CA THR A 246 -19.27 3.14 10.41
C THR A 246 -19.66 1.77 11.00
N PHE A 247 -18.92 0.72 10.63
CA PHE A 247 -19.05 -0.59 11.28
C PHE A 247 -18.76 -0.49 12.79
N ARG A 248 -17.80 0.34 13.20
CA ARG A 248 -17.49 0.61 14.61
C ARG A 248 -18.68 1.20 15.36
N GLU A 249 -19.33 2.24 14.80
CA GLU A 249 -20.53 2.86 15.38
C GLU A 249 -21.68 1.87 15.54
N GLN A 250 -21.73 0.84 14.71
CA GLN A 250 -22.73 -0.24 14.79
C GLN A 250 -22.29 -1.44 15.66
N GLY A 251 -21.17 -1.33 16.38
CA GLY A 251 -20.70 -2.36 17.31
C GLY A 251 -19.77 -3.42 16.72
N PHE A 252 -19.19 -3.17 15.55
CA PHE A 252 -18.29 -4.11 14.86
C PHE A 252 -16.89 -3.50 14.61
N PRO A 253 -16.12 -3.15 15.66
CA PRO A 253 -14.82 -2.48 15.49
C PRO A 253 -13.76 -3.35 14.80
N ASN A 254 -13.89 -4.69 14.86
CA ASN A 254 -12.95 -5.61 14.19
C ASN A 254 -13.12 -5.65 12.67
N LEU A 255 -14.19 -5.05 12.13
CA LEU A 255 -14.51 -4.99 10.71
C LEU A 255 -14.06 -3.69 10.05
N GLU A 256 -13.10 -3.00 10.64
CA GLU A 256 -12.46 -1.84 10.02
C GLU A 256 -11.48 -2.30 8.94
N VAL A 257 -11.75 -1.90 7.71
CA VAL A 257 -10.92 -2.17 6.52
C VAL A 257 -10.93 -0.93 5.63
N GLU A 258 -9.74 -0.46 5.29
CA GLU A 258 -9.52 0.55 4.26
C GLU A 258 -8.60 -0.01 3.19
N THR A 259 -8.73 0.49 1.97
CA THR A 259 -7.66 0.34 0.98
C THR A 259 -6.63 1.45 1.22
N TRP A 260 -5.37 1.17 0.91
CA TRP A 260 -4.28 2.11 1.17
C TRP A 260 -3.26 2.13 0.04
N TYR A 261 -2.52 3.24 -0.01
CA TYR A 261 -1.36 3.46 -0.86
C TYR A 261 -0.20 3.94 0.01
N GLY A 262 0.97 3.39 -0.21
CA GLY A 262 2.15 3.73 0.56
C GLY A 262 3.44 3.47 -0.20
N THR A 263 4.53 3.99 0.33
CA THR A 263 5.85 3.86 -0.30
C THR A 263 6.79 3.06 0.60
N PHE A 264 7.56 2.19 -0.04
CA PHE A 264 8.65 1.42 0.56
C PHE A 264 9.96 1.68 -0.18
N ALA A 265 11.06 1.54 0.53
CA ALA A 265 12.40 1.40 -0.04
C ALA A 265 12.87 -0.06 0.10
N PRO A 266 13.94 -0.49 -0.60
CA PRO A 266 14.59 -1.78 -0.34
C PRO A 266 15.04 -1.90 1.12
N ALA A 267 15.01 -3.12 1.67
CA ALA A 267 15.57 -3.38 3.00
C ALA A 267 17.05 -2.98 3.06
N GLY A 268 17.48 -2.45 4.20
CA GLY A 268 18.85 -1.95 4.36
C GLY A 268 19.08 -0.52 3.87
N THR A 269 18.07 0.16 3.32
CA THR A 269 18.16 1.60 3.02
C THR A 269 18.45 2.37 4.32
N PRO A 270 19.48 3.27 4.33
CA PRO A 270 19.87 4.00 5.53
C PRO A 270 18.68 4.75 6.17
N VAL A 271 18.61 4.71 7.49
CA VAL A 271 17.52 5.35 8.26
C VAL A 271 17.39 6.84 7.93
N SER A 272 18.52 7.54 7.75
CA SER A 272 18.53 8.95 7.35
C SER A 272 17.92 9.19 5.97
N THR A 273 18.14 8.29 5.02
CA THR A 273 17.54 8.34 3.68
C THR A 273 16.03 8.09 3.75
N VAL A 274 15.60 7.08 4.50
CA VAL A 274 14.16 6.80 4.73
C VAL A 274 13.49 8.00 5.38
N ALA A 275 14.09 8.57 6.43
CA ALA A 275 13.55 9.74 7.13
C ALA A 275 13.44 10.97 6.20
N ARG A 276 14.42 11.19 5.32
CA ARG A 276 14.38 12.26 4.33
C ARG A 276 13.23 12.07 3.34
N ILE A 277 13.10 10.87 2.76
CA ILE A 277 12.01 10.56 1.82
C ILE A 277 10.65 10.69 2.52
N ASN A 278 10.52 10.16 3.73
CA ASN A 278 9.31 10.27 4.56
C ASN A 278 8.90 11.73 4.76
N SER A 279 9.83 12.57 5.24
CA SER A 279 9.57 13.99 5.49
C SER A 279 9.11 14.73 4.23
N ASP A 280 9.77 14.47 3.10
CA ASP A 280 9.46 15.14 1.84
C ASP A 280 8.12 14.68 1.25
N ILE A 281 7.79 13.40 1.31
CA ILE A 281 6.46 12.92 0.88
C ILE A 281 5.37 13.44 1.82
N ASN A 282 5.58 13.43 3.14
CA ASN A 282 4.65 14.00 4.10
C ASN A 282 4.33 15.47 3.80
N ALA A 283 5.33 16.28 3.43
CA ALA A 283 5.12 17.66 3.05
C ALA A 283 4.33 17.77 1.73
N VAL A 284 4.64 16.93 0.74
CA VAL A 284 3.99 16.96 -0.58
C VAL A 284 2.52 16.57 -0.51
N ILE A 285 2.15 15.55 0.24
CA ILE A 285 0.74 15.12 0.34
C ILE A 285 -0.17 16.13 1.07
N GLN A 286 0.41 17.12 1.76
CA GLN A 286 -0.34 18.20 2.39
C GLN A 286 -0.57 19.41 1.47
N LEU A 287 0.06 19.47 0.30
CA LEU A 287 -0.15 20.56 -0.66
C LEU A 287 -1.61 20.60 -1.11
N PRO A 288 -2.22 21.80 -1.25
CA PRO A 288 -3.65 21.94 -1.60
C PRO A 288 -4.04 21.23 -2.89
N ASP A 289 -3.23 21.36 -3.94
CA ASP A 289 -3.44 20.71 -5.24
C ASP A 289 -3.35 19.18 -5.16
N ILE A 290 -2.45 18.64 -4.35
CA ILE A 290 -2.35 17.20 -4.10
C ILE A 290 -3.56 16.70 -3.31
N ARG A 291 -3.96 17.42 -2.28
CA ARG A 291 -5.17 17.06 -1.48
C ARG A 291 -6.43 17.07 -2.33
N GLU A 292 -6.55 18.01 -3.26
CA GLU A 292 -7.66 18.05 -4.20
C GLU A 292 -7.70 16.82 -5.12
N VAL A 293 -6.55 16.44 -5.70
CA VAL A 293 -6.44 15.21 -6.51
C VAL A 293 -6.82 13.98 -5.69
N LEU A 294 -6.32 13.86 -4.46
CA LEU A 294 -6.68 12.76 -3.55
C LEU A 294 -8.19 12.73 -3.28
N ALA A 295 -8.79 13.87 -2.93
CA ALA A 295 -10.22 13.98 -2.66
C ALA A 295 -11.07 13.58 -3.87
N ASN A 296 -10.69 14.02 -5.08
CA ASN A 296 -11.37 13.66 -6.33
C ASN A 296 -11.29 12.16 -6.63
N GLN A 297 -10.25 11.48 -6.15
CA GLN A 297 -10.11 10.01 -6.18
C GLN A 297 -10.74 9.31 -4.99
N GLY A 298 -11.39 10.05 -4.07
CA GLY A 298 -11.97 9.53 -2.84
C GLY A 298 -10.98 8.99 -1.84
N MET A 299 -9.83 9.55 -1.85
CA MET A 299 -8.73 9.19 -0.98
C MET A 299 -8.54 10.26 0.10
N VAL A 300 -8.17 9.80 1.28
CA VAL A 300 -7.83 10.67 2.41
C VAL A 300 -6.30 10.66 2.58
N PRO A 301 -5.62 11.82 2.51
CA PRO A 301 -4.19 11.89 2.78
C PRO A 301 -3.92 11.49 4.24
N ARG A 302 -2.88 10.68 4.47
CA ARG A 302 -2.53 10.18 5.81
C ARG A 302 -1.20 10.74 6.28
N GLY A 303 -0.09 10.29 5.73
CA GLY A 303 1.24 10.60 6.23
C GLY A 303 1.61 9.79 7.47
N GLY A 304 2.51 10.36 8.26
CA GLY A 304 3.01 9.74 9.50
C GLY A 304 4.42 9.19 9.37
N SER A 305 4.88 8.51 10.42
CA SER A 305 6.23 7.96 10.46
C SER A 305 6.35 6.61 9.76
N PRO A 306 7.57 6.20 9.37
CA PRO A 306 7.84 4.89 8.80
C PRO A 306 7.41 3.74 9.71
N GLU A 307 7.56 3.90 11.04
CA GLU A 307 7.22 2.90 12.05
C GLU A 307 5.71 2.66 12.08
N LEU A 308 4.90 3.73 12.09
CA LEU A 308 3.44 3.63 12.08
C LEU A 308 2.95 2.90 10.84
N PHE A 309 3.52 3.22 9.66
CA PHE A 309 3.18 2.53 8.43
C PHE A 309 3.62 1.06 8.45
N GLY A 310 4.83 0.78 8.94
CA GLY A 310 5.35 -0.58 9.09
C GLY A 310 4.49 -1.43 10.04
N ASP A 311 4.04 -0.85 11.18
CA ASP A 311 3.14 -1.54 12.12
C ASP A 311 1.79 -1.87 11.50
N MET A 312 1.22 -0.94 10.74
CA MET A 312 -0.01 -1.17 10.00
C MET A 312 0.14 -2.35 9.04
N VAL A 313 1.19 -2.35 8.22
CA VAL A 313 1.43 -3.42 7.22
C VAL A 313 1.65 -4.77 7.90
N ARG A 314 2.42 -4.83 9.00
CA ARG A 314 2.61 -6.08 9.76
C ARG A 314 1.29 -6.65 10.30
N LYS A 315 0.42 -5.80 10.84
CA LYS A 315 -0.91 -6.21 11.33
C LYS A 315 -1.79 -6.72 10.18
N GLU A 316 -1.73 -6.06 9.03
CA GLU A 316 -2.45 -6.48 7.82
C GLU A 316 -1.98 -7.84 7.32
N LEU A 317 -0.69 -8.06 7.18
CA LEU A 317 -0.14 -9.36 6.77
C LEU A 317 -0.67 -10.50 7.65
N VAL A 318 -0.68 -10.33 8.98
CA VAL A 318 -1.21 -11.34 9.90
C VAL A 318 -2.72 -11.53 9.74
N ARG A 319 -3.48 -10.42 9.65
CA ARG A 319 -4.94 -10.46 9.49
C ARG A 319 -5.33 -11.23 8.24
N TRP A 320 -4.73 -10.91 7.10
CA TRP A 320 -5.13 -11.48 5.81
C TRP A 320 -4.71 -12.93 5.64
N VAL A 321 -3.60 -13.36 6.24
CA VAL A 321 -3.26 -14.79 6.33
C VAL A 321 -4.40 -15.57 6.99
N ARG A 322 -4.93 -15.10 8.12
CA ARG A 322 -6.05 -15.73 8.84
C ARG A 322 -7.31 -15.81 7.96
N VAL A 323 -7.67 -14.71 7.29
CA VAL A 323 -8.87 -14.65 6.44
C VAL A 323 -8.75 -15.58 5.24
N VAL A 324 -7.64 -15.53 4.51
CA VAL A 324 -7.40 -16.36 3.32
C VAL A 324 -7.42 -17.85 3.66
N GLN A 325 -6.79 -18.24 4.78
CA GLN A 325 -6.78 -19.63 5.23
C GLN A 325 -8.17 -20.11 5.66
N ALA A 326 -8.91 -19.32 6.45
CA ALA A 326 -10.25 -19.65 6.92
C ALA A 326 -11.25 -19.77 5.77
N ALA A 327 -11.20 -18.86 4.81
CA ALA A 327 -12.07 -18.84 3.63
C ALA A 327 -11.59 -19.77 2.50
N LYS A 328 -10.41 -20.40 2.64
CA LYS A 328 -9.78 -21.29 1.64
C LYS A 328 -9.64 -20.62 0.25
N ILE A 329 -9.36 -19.31 0.24
CA ILE A 329 -9.22 -18.54 -0.98
C ILE A 329 -7.95 -18.96 -1.71
N LYS A 330 -8.04 -19.13 -3.03
CA LYS A 330 -6.90 -19.41 -3.92
C LYS A 330 -6.75 -18.26 -4.90
N ALA A 331 -5.52 -17.98 -5.32
CA ALA A 331 -5.28 -17.12 -6.47
C ALA A 331 -5.86 -17.79 -7.74
N ASP A 332 -6.38 -16.95 -8.66
CA ASP A 332 -6.82 -17.40 -9.98
C ASP A 332 -5.63 -17.78 -10.86
#